data_850f4ca184476561255fa40b4e71399e
#
_entry.id   850f4ca184476561255fa40b4e71399e
#
_cell.length_a   1.000
_cell.length_b   1.000
_cell.length_c   1.000
_cell.angle_alpha   90.00
_cell.angle_beta   90.00
_cell.angle_gamma   90.00
#
_symmetry.space_group_name_H-M   'P 1'
#
loop_
_entity.id
_entity.type
_entity.pdbx_description
1 polymer ?
#
loop_
_entity_poly.entity_id
_entity_poly.type
_entity_poly.pdbx_seq_one_letter_code
_entity_poly.pdbx_strand_id
1 'polypeptide(L)'
;MDDSSSSSSSNDEITSSSSSNQKHKFKPSEFASSIPLVEFAIENGCPIDRTRFATFAGKFGSIDVMKYLVLEKKMCEWDWRTTQKACEYGHVLLLEWLLENGCPMNDFATIAAAQNGRLNVLEFLEKKGMVKPDRWPPRALARACRNLHLKTIDFLLKRGCQWDDDCLFEEVLVGAALTNGRLDALEWILEKEVCETTDFWPQHCEYAARLGHLECLRWLREVPKTKWDREHVIRLCREAGTEGSLKCLEYAMQSKEGENEVRLELD
;
A
#
# COMPACT_ATOMS: atom_id res chain seq x y z
N MET A 1 -9.54 -66.08 48.13
CA MET A 1 -8.48 -66.14 49.15
C MET A 1 -7.66 -64.93 48.84
N ASP A 2 -8.08 -63.87 49.43
CA ASP A 2 -7.51 -63.26 50.66
C ASP A 2 -6.20 -62.62 50.33
N ASP A 3 -5.90 -61.45 50.63
CA ASP A 3 -6.36 -60.38 51.49
C ASP A 3 -5.41 -59.17 51.24
N SER A 4 -5.99 -58.06 51.19
CA SER A 4 -5.85 -56.92 52.08
C SER A 4 -4.41 -56.40 52.40
N SER A 5 -4.19 -55.19 52.20
CA SER A 5 -4.09 -54.09 53.15
C SER A 5 -3.09 -53.03 52.61
N SER A 6 -3.58 -51.89 52.32
CA SER A 6 -3.51 -50.63 53.03
C SER A 6 -2.14 -50.24 53.64
N SER A 7 -1.57 -49.15 53.17
CA SER A 7 -1.16 -48.06 54.06
C SER A 7 -0.70 -46.85 53.23
N SER A 8 -1.42 -45.84 53.35
CA SER A 8 -1.21 -44.40 53.46
C SER A 8 0.18 -43.92 53.89
N SER A 9 0.67 -42.94 53.18
CA SER A 9 1.24 -41.71 53.74
C SER A 9 1.56 -40.76 52.58
N SER A 10 0.78 -39.74 52.49
CA SER A 10 1.01 -38.35 52.92
C SER A 10 2.10 -37.64 52.13
N ASN A 11 1.56 -36.75 51.27
CA ASN A 11 1.95 -35.35 51.17
C ASN A 11 3.39 -35.03 50.90
N ASP A 12 3.59 -34.48 49.72
CA ASP A 12 4.14 -33.12 49.63
C ASP A 12 3.73 -32.51 48.29
N GLU A 13 2.65 -31.73 48.34
CA GLU A 13 2.33 -30.74 47.35
C GLU A 13 3.43 -29.66 47.34
N ILE A 14 4.37 -29.80 46.42
CA ILE A 14 5.16 -28.64 46.00
C ILE A 14 4.37 -27.95 44.90
N THR A 15 3.62 -26.97 45.32
CA THR A 15 3.07 -25.92 44.44
C THR A 15 4.22 -25.18 43.79
N SER A 16 4.67 -25.67 42.66
CA SER A 16 5.47 -24.86 41.76
C SER A 16 4.54 -23.84 41.08
N SER A 17 4.52 -22.64 41.71
CA SER A 17 4.00 -21.45 41.12
C SER A 17 4.63 -21.25 39.72
N SER A 18 3.88 -21.66 38.70
CA SER A 18 4.17 -21.30 37.33
C SER A 18 4.02 -19.79 37.21
N SER A 19 5.13 -19.05 37.45
CA SER A 19 5.27 -17.69 37.01
C SER A 19 5.07 -17.70 35.49
N SER A 20 3.89 -17.28 35.08
CA SER A 20 3.57 -16.95 33.71
C SER A 20 4.53 -15.87 33.24
N ASN A 21 5.67 -16.29 32.73
CA ASN A 21 6.63 -15.45 32.07
C ASN A 21 5.95 -14.94 30.80
N GLN A 22 5.21 -13.83 30.90
CA GLN A 22 4.79 -13.04 29.75
C GLN A 22 6.09 -12.55 29.10
N LYS A 23 6.65 -13.41 28.24
CA LYS A 23 7.64 -12.98 27.27
C LYS A 23 6.93 -11.97 26.38
N HIS A 24 7.01 -10.68 26.74
CA HIS A 24 6.70 -9.61 25.82
C HIS A 24 7.49 -9.95 24.56
N LYS A 25 6.76 -10.32 23.50
CA LYS A 25 7.34 -10.61 22.19
C LYS A 25 7.79 -9.26 21.63
N PHE A 26 8.99 -8.83 22.01
CA PHE A 26 9.61 -7.66 21.42
C PHE A 26 9.73 -7.87 19.91
N LYS A 27 9.20 -6.92 19.15
CA LYS A 27 9.31 -6.98 17.69
C LYS A 27 10.68 -6.40 17.32
N PRO A 28 11.58 -7.17 16.69
CA PRO A 28 12.91 -6.70 16.29
C PRO A 28 12.88 -5.40 15.49
N SER A 29 11.76 -5.15 14.76
CA SER A 29 11.55 -3.92 14.00
C SER A 29 11.52 -2.65 14.85
N GLU A 30 11.25 -2.72 16.14
CA GLU A 30 11.12 -1.54 17.00
C GLU A 30 12.49 -1.04 17.48
N PHE A 31 13.46 -1.94 17.58
CA PHE A 31 14.80 -1.62 18.07
C PHE A 31 15.72 -1.02 17.00
N ALA A 32 15.46 -1.24 15.72
CA ALA A 32 16.31 -0.79 14.63
C ALA A 32 16.21 0.72 14.33
N SER A 33 15.56 1.50 15.19
CA SER A 33 15.35 2.94 14.99
C SER A 33 16.45 3.82 15.57
N SER A 34 17.20 3.34 16.57
CA SER A 34 18.30 4.09 17.18
C SER A 34 19.35 3.15 17.80
N ILE A 35 20.60 3.63 17.91
CA ILE A 35 21.71 2.84 18.48
C ILE A 35 21.42 2.40 19.92
N PRO A 36 20.93 3.27 20.83
CA PRO A 36 20.61 2.84 22.20
C PRO A 36 19.58 1.72 22.29
N LEU A 37 18.59 1.73 21.40
CA LEU A 37 17.60 0.64 21.34
C LEU A 37 18.19 -0.66 20.79
N VAL A 38 19.10 -0.57 19.84
CA VAL A 38 19.86 -1.73 19.35
C VAL A 38 20.69 -2.34 20.48
N GLU A 39 21.44 -1.52 21.23
CA GLU A 39 22.25 -1.95 22.37
C GLU A 39 21.39 -2.60 23.45
N PHE A 40 20.28 -1.97 23.79
CA PHE A 40 19.32 -2.53 24.73
C PHE A 40 18.81 -3.92 24.28
N ALA A 41 18.51 -4.07 22.98
CA ALA A 41 18.06 -5.37 22.43
C ALA A 41 19.14 -6.44 22.54
N ILE A 42 20.40 -6.08 22.28
CA ILE A 42 21.56 -6.98 22.40
C ILE A 42 21.76 -7.41 23.85
N GLU A 43 21.79 -6.46 24.78
CA GLU A 43 22.02 -6.70 26.22
C GLU A 43 20.92 -7.59 26.82
N ASN A 44 19.68 -7.48 26.32
CA ASN A 44 18.56 -8.29 26.78
C ASN A 44 18.37 -9.59 25.99
N GLY A 45 19.34 -9.99 25.16
CA GLY A 45 19.32 -11.28 24.46
C GLY A 45 18.22 -11.40 23.42
N CYS A 46 17.75 -10.29 22.83
CA CYS A 46 16.78 -10.34 21.75
C CYS A 46 17.39 -11.04 20.53
N PRO A 47 16.70 -12.01 19.91
CA PRO A 47 17.22 -12.70 18.74
C PRO A 47 17.33 -11.72 17.57
N ILE A 48 18.56 -11.49 17.11
CA ILE A 48 18.84 -10.63 15.97
C ILE A 48 19.02 -11.51 14.71
N ASP A 49 18.02 -11.44 13.84
CA ASP A 49 18.16 -11.98 12.48
C ASP A 49 19.00 -10.98 11.67
N ARG A 50 20.17 -11.42 11.23
CA ARG A 50 21.19 -10.55 10.60
C ARG A 50 20.65 -9.76 9.40
N THR A 51 19.92 -10.39 8.50
CA THR A 51 19.37 -9.73 7.30
C THR A 51 18.14 -8.91 7.59
N ARG A 52 17.24 -9.42 8.43
CA ARG A 52 16.01 -8.69 8.80
C ARG A 52 16.29 -7.41 9.57
N PHE A 53 17.30 -7.42 10.43
CA PHE A 53 17.62 -6.26 11.24
C PHE A 53 18.15 -5.10 10.40
N ALA A 54 19.01 -5.37 9.41
CA ALA A 54 19.43 -4.38 8.41
C ALA A 54 18.23 -3.86 7.58
N THR A 55 17.31 -4.75 7.21
CA THR A 55 16.07 -4.37 6.51
C THR A 55 15.19 -3.43 7.36
N PHE A 56 15.07 -3.67 8.67
CA PHE A 56 14.35 -2.77 9.58
C PHE A 56 15.06 -1.43 9.75
N ALA A 57 16.39 -1.40 9.86
CA ALA A 57 17.15 -0.15 9.88
C ALA A 57 16.94 0.65 8.58
N GLY A 58 16.84 -0.03 7.42
CA GLY A 58 16.45 0.55 6.14
C GLY A 58 15.09 1.26 6.17
N LYS A 59 14.12 0.71 6.93
CA LYS A 59 12.81 1.33 7.15
C LYS A 59 12.88 2.67 7.90
N PHE A 60 13.75 2.78 8.89
CA PHE A 60 13.86 3.98 9.72
C PHE A 60 14.75 5.08 9.12
N GLY A 61 15.54 4.77 8.12
CA GLY A 61 16.35 5.74 7.39
C GLY A 61 17.59 6.23 8.12
N SER A 62 17.99 5.60 9.24
CA SER A 62 19.16 6.02 10.02
C SER A 62 20.45 5.44 9.47
N ILE A 63 21.29 6.31 8.91
CA ILE A 63 22.63 5.95 8.42
C ILE A 63 23.51 5.51 9.59
N ASP A 64 23.40 6.18 10.74
CA ASP A 64 24.24 5.87 11.91
C ASP A 64 23.94 4.47 12.46
N VAL A 65 22.67 4.11 12.58
CA VAL A 65 22.27 2.74 12.96
C VAL A 65 22.78 1.73 11.95
N MET A 66 22.71 2.04 10.66
CA MET A 66 23.19 1.14 9.61
C MET A 66 24.71 0.95 9.69
N LYS A 67 25.48 2.03 9.86
CA LYS A 67 26.92 1.99 10.09
C LYS A 67 27.27 1.14 11.29
N TYR A 68 26.62 1.39 12.40
CA TYR A 68 26.81 0.67 13.65
C TYR A 68 26.59 -0.84 13.49
N LEU A 69 25.48 -1.23 12.88
CA LEU A 69 25.10 -2.63 12.72
C LEU A 69 26.01 -3.40 11.74
N VAL A 70 26.35 -2.77 10.62
CA VAL A 70 27.02 -3.46 9.52
C VAL A 70 28.54 -3.29 9.57
N LEU A 71 29.03 -2.06 9.79
CA LEU A 71 30.47 -1.77 9.74
C LEU A 71 31.17 -1.96 11.09
N GLU A 72 30.60 -1.44 12.17
CA GLU A 72 31.24 -1.46 13.48
C GLU A 72 31.05 -2.82 14.17
N LYS A 73 29.81 -3.24 14.34
CA LYS A 73 29.50 -4.50 15.05
C LYS A 73 29.58 -5.73 14.17
N LYS A 74 29.48 -5.55 12.84
CA LYS A 74 29.45 -6.66 11.84
C LYS A 74 28.38 -7.70 12.19
N MET A 75 27.28 -7.26 12.76
CA MET A 75 26.19 -8.11 13.24
C MET A 75 25.17 -8.40 12.16
N CYS A 76 25.06 -7.52 11.17
CA CYS A 76 24.07 -7.60 10.11
C CYS A 76 24.72 -7.63 8.73
N GLU A 77 24.06 -8.32 7.83
CA GLU A 77 24.34 -8.32 6.40
C GLU A 77 23.16 -7.65 5.71
N TRP A 78 23.45 -6.77 4.77
CA TRP A 78 22.43 -6.16 3.94
C TRP A 78 22.21 -6.92 2.64
N ASP A 79 21.00 -6.86 2.13
CA ASP A 79 20.65 -7.35 0.81
C ASP A 79 19.74 -6.33 0.10
N TRP A 80 19.22 -6.68 -1.06
CA TRP A 80 18.31 -5.85 -1.84
C TRP A 80 17.02 -5.43 -1.05
N ARG A 81 16.64 -6.14 0.00
CA ARG A 81 15.50 -5.78 0.85
C ARG A 81 15.79 -4.52 1.66
N THR A 82 17.06 -4.28 2.02
CA THR A 82 17.47 -3.07 2.72
C THR A 82 17.29 -1.84 1.83
N THR A 83 17.77 -1.90 0.57
CA THR A 83 17.55 -0.81 -0.40
C THR A 83 16.08 -0.65 -0.75
N GLN A 84 15.33 -1.75 -0.88
CA GLN A 84 13.89 -1.70 -1.09
C GLN A 84 13.18 -0.94 0.03
N LYS A 85 13.52 -1.21 1.31
CA LYS A 85 12.91 -0.49 2.45
C LYS A 85 13.29 0.98 2.47
N ALA A 86 14.55 1.33 2.20
CA ALA A 86 14.93 2.73 2.06
C ALA A 86 14.12 3.46 0.96
N CYS A 87 13.87 2.80 -0.17
CA CYS A 87 13.04 3.32 -1.25
C CYS A 87 11.56 3.42 -0.87
N GLU A 88 11.01 2.40 -0.22
CA GLU A 88 9.61 2.34 0.25
C GLU A 88 9.27 3.50 1.17
N TYR A 89 10.20 3.85 2.06
CA TYR A 89 10.00 4.92 3.04
C TYR A 89 10.54 6.29 2.60
N GLY A 90 11.20 6.39 1.46
CA GLY A 90 11.64 7.66 0.87
C GLY A 90 12.98 8.19 1.40
N HIS A 91 13.80 7.34 1.98
CA HIS A 91 15.07 7.71 2.61
C HIS A 91 16.22 7.84 1.61
N VAL A 92 16.22 8.93 0.83
CA VAL A 92 17.19 9.16 -0.25
C VAL A 92 18.63 9.17 0.25
N LEU A 93 18.91 9.83 1.38
CA LEU A 93 20.29 9.89 1.93
C LEU A 93 20.81 8.52 2.35
N LEU A 94 19.95 7.71 2.99
CA LEU A 94 20.32 6.34 3.34
C LEU A 94 20.51 5.49 2.07
N LEU A 95 19.64 5.64 1.09
CA LEU A 95 19.73 4.93 -0.19
C LEU A 95 21.05 5.25 -0.90
N GLU A 96 21.42 6.52 -0.97
CA GLU A 96 22.69 6.96 -1.54
C GLU A 96 23.87 6.28 -0.85
N TRP A 97 23.91 6.34 0.48
CA TRP A 97 24.95 5.72 1.27
C TRP A 97 25.00 4.19 1.09
N LEU A 98 23.84 3.50 1.03
CA LEU A 98 23.78 2.06 0.80
C LEU A 98 24.36 1.68 -0.55
N LEU A 99 24.03 2.42 -1.61
CA LEU A 99 24.53 2.16 -2.97
C LEU A 99 26.04 2.41 -3.07
N GLU A 100 26.55 3.48 -2.45
CA GLU A 100 27.98 3.79 -2.39
C GLU A 100 28.80 2.71 -1.65
N ASN A 101 28.18 2.03 -0.70
CA ASN A 101 28.80 0.94 0.06
C ASN A 101 28.49 -0.47 -0.51
N GLY A 102 27.97 -0.55 -1.73
CA GLY A 102 27.79 -1.80 -2.46
C GLY A 102 26.58 -2.63 -2.06
N CYS A 103 25.58 -2.03 -1.34
CA CYS A 103 24.34 -2.73 -1.08
C CYS A 103 23.57 -2.98 -2.39
N PRO A 104 23.16 -4.22 -2.69
CA PRO A 104 22.50 -4.53 -3.95
C PRO A 104 21.12 -3.88 -4.05
N MET A 105 20.75 -3.51 -5.27
CA MET A 105 19.42 -3.01 -5.62
C MET A 105 18.84 -3.78 -6.79
N ASN A 106 17.52 -3.91 -6.84
CA ASN A 106 16.78 -4.51 -7.95
C ASN A 106 15.50 -3.72 -8.24
N ASP A 107 14.73 -4.14 -9.24
CA ASP A 107 13.48 -3.47 -9.65
C ASP A 107 12.44 -3.34 -8.55
N PHE A 108 12.45 -4.23 -7.54
CA PHE A 108 11.53 -4.12 -6.41
C PHE A 108 11.72 -2.83 -5.60
N ALA A 109 12.92 -2.27 -5.57
CA ALA A 109 13.18 -0.98 -4.92
C ALA A 109 12.44 0.16 -5.64
N THR A 110 12.53 0.20 -6.97
CA THR A 110 11.81 1.17 -7.80
C THR A 110 10.29 1.02 -7.69
N ILE A 111 9.81 -0.24 -7.76
CA ILE A 111 8.39 -0.56 -7.61
C ILE A 111 7.87 -0.13 -6.22
N ALA A 112 8.63 -0.38 -5.15
CA ALA A 112 8.26 0.03 -3.79
C ALA A 112 8.21 1.56 -3.64
N ALA A 113 9.16 2.29 -4.24
CA ALA A 113 9.12 3.75 -4.27
C ALA A 113 7.86 4.27 -4.98
N ALA A 114 7.54 3.73 -6.15
CA ALA A 114 6.35 4.10 -6.91
C ALA A 114 5.06 3.77 -6.16
N GLN A 115 4.98 2.56 -5.56
CA GLN A 115 3.83 2.11 -4.76
C GLN A 115 3.51 3.03 -3.59
N ASN A 116 4.52 3.67 -3.01
CA ASN A 116 4.38 4.55 -1.85
C ASN A 116 4.53 6.04 -2.21
N GLY A 117 4.50 6.39 -3.48
CA GLY A 117 4.54 7.78 -3.96
C GLY A 117 5.85 8.52 -3.64
N ARG A 118 6.96 7.80 -3.53
CA ARG A 118 8.27 8.36 -3.20
C ARG A 118 8.95 8.96 -4.42
N LEU A 119 8.37 10.04 -4.94
CA LEU A 119 8.86 10.73 -6.14
C LEU A 119 10.33 11.15 -6.01
N ASN A 120 10.73 11.64 -4.84
CA ASN A 120 12.11 12.03 -4.54
C ASN A 120 13.11 10.87 -4.73
N VAL A 121 12.71 9.63 -4.44
CA VAL A 121 13.54 8.43 -4.67
C VAL A 121 13.65 8.14 -6.16
N LEU A 122 12.54 8.21 -6.90
CA LEU A 122 12.53 7.96 -8.34
C LEU A 122 13.38 8.98 -9.10
N GLU A 123 13.28 10.26 -8.75
CA GLU A 123 14.12 11.33 -9.28
C GLU A 123 15.60 11.12 -8.96
N PHE A 124 15.92 10.67 -7.75
CA PHE A 124 17.28 10.32 -7.34
C PHE A 124 17.84 9.16 -8.17
N LEU A 125 17.09 8.07 -8.33
CA LEU A 125 17.49 6.90 -9.10
C LEU A 125 17.73 7.25 -10.58
N GLU A 126 16.88 8.08 -11.16
CA GLU A 126 17.06 8.61 -12.53
C GLU A 126 18.36 9.44 -12.62
N LYS A 127 18.53 10.41 -11.72
CA LYS A 127 19.72 11.28 -11.69
C LYS A 127 21.03 10.51 -11.55
N LYS A 128 21.04 9.41 -10.79
CA LYS A 128 22.19 8.52 -10.63
C LYS A 128 22.36 7.54 -11.80
N GLY A 129 21.45 7.55 -12.78
CA GLY A 129 21.50 6.63 -13.93
C GLY A 129 21.23 5.17 -13.57
N MET A 130 20.65 4.92 -12.40
CA MET A 130 20.32 3.58 -11.92
C MET A 130 19.13 2.97 -12.69
N VAL A 131 18.24 3.82 -13.16
CA VAL A 131 17.14 3.46 -14.05
C VAL A 131 17.24 4.33 -15.30
N LYS A 132 17.23 3.70 -16.47
CA LYS A 132 17.19 4.42 -17.74
C LYS A 132 15.75 4.87 -18.02
N PRO A 133 15.54 6.00 -18.70
CA PRO A 133 14.20 6.54 -18.98
C PRO A 133 13.26 5.55 -19.68
N ASP A 134 13.79 4.69 -20.54
CA ASP A 134 13.06 3.67 -21.31
C ASP A 134 12.93 2.32 -20.60
N ARG A 135 13.42 2.18 -19.37
CA ARG A 135 13.49 0.92 -18.62
C ARG A 135 12.83 1.00 -17.22
N TRP A 136 11.85 1.84 -17.08
CA TRP A 136 11.04 1.83 -15.85
C TRP A 136 10.22 0.54 -15.79
N PRO A 137 10.23 -0.18 -14.63
CA PRO A 137 9.44 -1.39 -14.51
C PRO A 137 7.94 -1.09 -14.70
N PRO A 138 7.23 -1.75 -15.63
CA PRO A 138 5.79 -1.50 -15.85
C PRO A 138 4.96 -1.61 -14.57
N ARG A 139 5.33 -2.54 -13.69
CA ARG A 139 4.71 -2.71 -12.37
C ARG A 139 4.83 -1.47 -11.47
N ALA A 140 5.82 -0.59 -11.69
CA ALA A 140 5.94 0.64 -10.93
C ALA A 140 4.76 1.58 -11.22
N LEU A 141 4.41 1.74 -12.50
CA LEU A 141 3.25 2.52 -12.92
C LEU A 141 1.95 1.92 -12.37
N ALA A 142 1.75 0.61 -12.54
CA ALA A 142 0.56 -0.09 -12.03
C ALA A 142 0.37 0.06 -10.51
N ARG A 143 1.45 0.01 -9.75
CA ARG A 143 1.41 0.21 -8.29
C ARG A 143 1.11 1.65 -7.90
N ALA A 144 1.69 2.62 -8.61
CA ALA A 144 1.38 4.05 -8.40
C ALA A 144 -0.09 4.35 -8.68
N CYS A 145 -0.67 3.77 -9.75
CA CYS A 145 -2.07 3.93 -10.11
C CYS A 145 -3.01 3.36 -9.06
N ARG A 146 -2.78 2.13 -8.59
CA ARG A 146 -3.61 1.51 -7.55
C ARG A 146 -3.66 2.30 -6.24
N ASN A 147 -2.58 3.02 -5.94
CA ASN A 147 -2.48 3.86 -4.74
C ASN A 147 -2.72 5.36 -5.01
N LEU A 148 -3.08 5.73 -6.23
CA LEU A 148 -3.42 7.09 -6.65
C LEU A 148 -2.33 8.12 -6.35
N HIS A 149 -1.08 7.76 -6.57
CA HIS A 149 0.06 8.69 -6.45
C HIS A 149 0.23 9.50 -7.74
N LEU A 150 -0.68 10.46 -7.99
CA LEU A 150 -0.82 11.19 -9.26
C LEU A 150 0.49 11.83 -9.75
N LYS A 151 1.27 12.44 -8.86
CA LYS A 151 2.58 13.03 -9.22
C LYS A 151 3.58 11.97 -9.68
N THR A 152 3.56 10.79 -9.07
CA THR A 152 4.43 9.66 -9.44
C THR A 152 3.97 9.06 -10.78
N ILE A 153 2.66 8.97 -11.01
CA ILE A 153 2.09 8.51 -12.28
C ILE A 153 2.53 9.44 -13.41
N ASP A 154 2.34 10.76 -13.25
CA ASP A 154 2.75 11.78 -14.22
C ASP A 154 4.27 11.71 -14.51
N PHE A 155 5.08 11.53 -13.46
CA PHE A 155 6.52 11.35 -13.60
C PHE A 155 6.88 10.12 -14.46
N LEU A 156 6.27 8.98 -14.19
CA LEU A 156 6.54 7.73 -14.90
C LEU A 156 6.06 7.77 -16.35
N LEU A 157 4.85 8.33 -16.60
CA LEU A 157 4.30 8.50 -17.94
C LEU A 157 5.16 9.39 -18.80
N LYS A 158 5.60 10.55 -18.30
CA LYS A 158 6.49 11.48 -19.01
C LYS A 158 7.83 10.87 -19.40
N ARG A 159 8.22 9.78 -18.75
CA ARG A 159 9.47 9.04 -19.02
C ARG A 159 9.25 7.77 -19.84
N GLY A 160 8.05 7.62 -20.41
CA GLY A 160 7.72 6.49 -21.27
C GLY A 160 7.62 5.16 -20.56
N CYS A 161 7.34 5.16 -19.23
CA CYS A 161 7.04 3.93 -18.53
C CYS A 161 5.80 3.30 -19.17
N GLN A 162 5.98 2.11 -19.72
CA GLN A 162 4.88 1.41 -20.39
C GLN A 162 3.97 0.76 -19.37
N TRP A 163 2.71 0.63 -19.75
CA TRP A 163 1.73 -0.13 -19.00
C TRP A 163 1.91 -1.62 -19.29
N ASP A 164 1.66 -2.46 -18.30
CA ASP A 164 1.64 -3.91 -18.46
C ASP A 164 0.31 -4.32 -19.14
N ASP A 165 0.38 -4.99 -20.27
CA ASP A 165 -0.77 -5.26 -21.14
C ASP A 165 -1.88 -6.14 -20.54
N ASP A 166 -1.66 -6.71 -19.34
CA ASP A 166 -2.61 -7.61 -18.66
C ASP A 166 -3.82 -6.91 -18.04
N CYS A 167 -3.81 -5.57 -17.93
CA CYS A 167 -4.90 -4.78 -17.35
C CYS A 167 -5.10 -3.49 -18.15
N LEU A 168 -6.35 -3.08 -18.35
CA LEU A 168 -6.64 -1.77 -18.90
C LEU A 168 -6.23 -0.69 -17.89
N PHE A 169 -5.25 0.13 -18.25
CA PHE A 169 -4.70 1.21 -17.42
C PHE A 169 -5.80 2.10 -16.84
N GLU A 170 -6.76 2.44 -17.68
CA GLU A 170 -7.92 3.25 -17.37
C GLU A 170 -8.80 2.63 -16.29
N GLU A 171 -9.14 1.35 -16.42
CA GLU A 171 -9.98 0.66 -15.45
C GLU A 171 -9.32 0.62 -14.06
N VAL A 172 -8.00 0.36 -14.01
CA VAL A 172 -7.27 0.32 -12.74
C VAL A 172 -7.26 1.70 -12.08
N LEU A 173 -7.03 2.77 -12.86
CA LEU A 173 -6.90 4.12 -12.32
C LEU A 173 -8.25 4.69 -11.91
N VAL A 174 -9.27 4.59 -12.78
CA VAL A 174 -10.64 5.02 -12.48
C VAL A 174 -11.23 4.18 -11.35
N GLY A 175 -11.05 2.86 -11.39
CA GLY A 175 -11.50 1.95 -10.33
C GLY A 175 -10.88 2.28 -8.98
N ALA A 176 -9.57 2.59 -8.94
CA ALA A 176 -8.89 3.02 -7.72
C ALA A 176 -9.42 4.38 -7.20
N ALA A 177 -9.65 5.35 -8.10
CA ALA A 177 -10.21 6.65 -7.76
C ALA A 177 -11.60 6.51 -7.15
N LEU A 178 -12.47 5.71 -7.77
CA LEU A 178 -13.82 5.45 -7.27
C LEU A 178 -13.83 4.65 -5.98
N THR A 179 -12.96 3.65 -5.84
CA THR A 179 -12.87 2.85 -4.60
C THR A 179 -12.50 3.71 -3.39
N ASN A 180 -11.64 4.70 -3.60
CA ASN A 180 -11.16 5.57 -2.53
C ASN A 180 -11.94 6.90 -2.43
N GLY A 181 -12.95 7.13 -3.25
CA GLY A 181 -13.72 8.37 -3.28
C GLY A 181 -12.88 9.60 -3.65
N ARG A 182 -11.83 9.42 -4.45
CA ARG A 182 -10.86 10.46 -4.82
C ARG A 182 -11.33 11.23 -6.06
N LEU A 183 -12.12 12.27 -5.83
CA LEU A 183 -12.58 13.16 -6.90
C LEU A 183 -11.41 13.84 -7.63
N ASP A 184 -10.40 14.30 -6.90
CA ASP A 184 -9.20 14.90 -7.46
C ASP A 184 -8.45 13.99 -8.46
N ALA A 185 -8.52 12.68 -8.25
CA ALA A 185 -7.95 11.72 -9.18
C ALA A 185 -8.79 11.59 -10.46
N LEU A 186 -10.12 11.62 -10.38
CA LEU A 186 -11.00 11.63 -11.55
C LEU A 186 -10.82 12.90 -12.39
N GLU A 187 -10.73 14.06 -11.73
CA GLU A 187 -10.45 15.33 -12.37
C GLU A 187 -9.09 15.31 -13.08
N TRP A 188 -8.06 14.78 -12.41
CA TRP A 188 -6.73 14.64 -12.98
C TRP A 188 -6.71 13.70 -14.22
N ILE A 189 -7.45 12.58 -14.18
CA ILE A 189 -7.57 11.66 -15.31
C ILE A 189 -8.15 12.37 -16.54
N LEU A 190 -9.22 13.15 -16.33
CA LEU A 190 -9.87 13.90 -17.39
C LEU A 190 -8.97 15.02 -17.92
N GLU A 191 -8.32 15.78 -17.02
CA GLU A 191 -7.43 16.91 -17.41
C GLU A 191 -6.23 16.44 -18.24
N LYS A 192 -5.67 15.28 -17.89
CA LYS A 192 -4.45 14.79 -18.55
C LYS A 192 -4.72 14.01 -19.82
N GLU A 193 -6.00 13.77 -20.17
CA GLU A 193 -6.36 12.92 -21.31
C GLU A 193 -5.53 11.61 -21.31
N VAL A 194 -5.31 11.08 -20.10
CA VAL A 194 -4.45 9.90 -19.90
C VAL A 194 -5.07 8.67 -20.55
N CYS A 195 -6.37 8.72 -20.79
CA CYS A 195 -7.18 7.70 -21.40
C CYS A 195 -7.52 8.10 -22.81
N GLU A 196 -7.27 7.24 -23.80
CA GLU A 196 -7.63 7.48 -25.20
C GLU A 196 -9.16 7.60 -25.40
N THR A 197 -9.91 6.96 -24.50
CA THR A 197 -11.37 7.05 -24.43
C THR A 197 -11.75 7.73 -23.11
N THR A 198 -12.10 9.01 -23.17
CA THR A 198 -12.66 9.77 -22.03
C THR A 198 -14.06 9.30 -21.62
N ASP A 199 -14.50 8.17 -22.13
CA ASP A 199 -15.84 7.64 -21.88
C ASP A 199 -15.89 6.96 -20.51
N PHE A 200 -16.35 7.71 -19.53
CA PHE A 200 -16.77 7.10 -18.27
C PHE A 200 -18.05 6.28 -18.52
N TRP A 201 -18.00 5.02 -18.13
CA TRP A 201 -19.07 4.06 -18.39
C TRP A 201 -20.14 4.09 -17.30
N PRO A 202 -21.36 3.65 -17.60
CA PRO A 202 -22.45 3.56 -16.63
C PRO A 202 -22.06 2.86 -15.33
N GLN A 203 -21.24 1.80 -15.41
CA GLN A 203 -20.75 1.06 -14.25
C GLN A 203 -19.97 1.93 -13.26
N HIS A 204 -19.33 3.02 -13.71
CA HIS A 204 -18.62 3.93 -12.82
C HIS A 204 -19.60 4.68 -11.90
N CYS A 205 -20.78 5.07 -12.40
CA CYS A 205 -21.84 5.67 -11.57
C CYS A 205 -22.38 4.65 -10.57
N GLU A 206 -22.62 3.41 -11.01
CA GLU A 206 -23.07 2.31 -10.14
C GLU A 206 -22.06 2.02 -9.03
N TYR A 207 -20.78 2.02 -9.37
CA TYR A 207 -19.70 1.75 -8.44
C TYR A 207 -19.55 2.87 -7.40
N ALA A 208 -19.54 4.14 -7.86
CA ALA A 208 -19.51 5.29 -6.97
C ALA A 208 -20.72 5.32 -6.01
N ALA A 209 -21.90 5.01 -6.52
CA ALA A 209 -23.15 4.99 -5.74
C ALA A 209 -23.15 3.88 -4.69
N ARG A 210 -22.76 2.66 -5.06
CA ARG A 210 -22.66 1.51 -4.16
C ARG A 210 -21.68 1.74 -3.02
N LEU A 211 -20.54 2.38 -3.31
CA LEU A 211 -19.53 2.72 -2.30
C LEU A 211 -19.90 3.97 -1.49
N GLY A 212 -20.90 4.73 -1.90
CA GLY A 212 -21.38 5.91 -1.17
C GLY A 212 -20.56 7.17 -1.44
N HIS A 213 -19.86 7.25 -2.55
CA HIS A 213 -19.04 8.40 -2.92
C HIS A 213 -19.86 9.42 -3.74
N LEU A 214 -20.70 10.19 -3.04
CA LEU A 214 -21.64 11.13 -3.64
C LEU A 214 -20.99 12.16 -4.55
N GLU A 215 -19.84 12.73 -4.15
CA GLU A 215 -19.17 13.75 -4.93
C GLU A 215 -18.62 13.18 -6.25
N CYS A 216 -18.10 11.95 -6.23
CA CYS A 216 -17.69 11.24 -7.46
C CYS A 216 -18.92 10.95 -8.36
N LEU A 217 -20.03 10.52 -7.78
CA LEU A 217 -21.26 10.26 -8.54
C LEU A 217 -21.79 11.53 -9.21
N ARG A 218 -21.84 12.65 -8.46
CA ARG A 218 -22.25 13.95 -9.01
C ARG A 218 -21.34 14.37 -10.14
N TRP A 219 -20.04 14.32 -9.92
CA TRP A 219 -19.05 14.72 -10.93
C TRP A 219 -19.20 13.88 -12.22
N LEU A 220 -19.33 12.55 -12.10
CA LEU A 220 -19.54 11.67 -13.26
C LEU A 220 -20.80 12.05 -14.06
N ARG A 221 -21.84 12.53 -13.39
CA ARG A 221 -23.10 12.93 -14.03
C ARG A 221 -23.06 14.34 -14.64
N GLU A 222 -22.35 15.26 -13.99
CA GLU A 222 -22.38 16.68 -14.34
C GLU A 222 -21.29 17.06 -15.33
N VAL A 223 -20.06 16.51 -15.18
CA VAL A 223 -18.89 16.91 -15.98
C VAL A 223 -18.77 16.04 -17.24
N PRO A 224 -18.46 14.73 -17.19
CA PRO A 224 -18.43 13.90 -18.40
C PRO A 224 -19.82 13.51 -18.89
N LYS A 225 -20.87 13.82 -18.13
CA LYS A 225 -22.28 13.49 -18.43
C LYS A 225 -22.46 11.98 -18.71
N THR A 226 -21.82 11.17 -17.88
CA THR A 226 -21.88 9.71 -17.99
C THR A 226 -23.33 9.23 -17.94
N LYS A 227 -23.69 8.38 -18.90
CA LYS A 227 -24.99 7.69 -18.87
C LYS A 227 -25.07 6.77 -17.66
N TRP A 228 -26.26 6.54 -17.14
CA TRP A 228 -26.48 5.62 -16.04
C TRP A 228 -27.87 4.97 -16.11
N ASP A 229 -28.00 3.81 -15.49
CA ASP A 229 -29.29 3.21 -15.17
C ASP A 229 -29.70 3.67 -13.78
N ARG A 230 -30.57 4.69 -13.72
CA ARG A 230 -31.03 5.32 -12.48
C ARG A 230 -31.72 4.33 -11.54
N GLU A 231 -32.58 3.47 -12.08
CA GLU A 231 -33.32 2.48 -11.30
C GLU A 231 -32.39 1.42 -10.71
N HIS A 232 -31.38 1.02 -11.49
CA HIS A 232 -30.35 0.11 -11.01
C HIS A 232 -29.50 0.75 -9.90
N VAL A 233 -29.07 2.00 -10.07
CA VAL A 233 -28.33 2.76 -9.05
C VAL A 233 -29.14 2.90 -7.76
N ILE A 234 -30.44 3.23 -7.85
CA ILE A 234 -31.34 3.31 -6.70
C ILE A 234 -31.39 1.98 -5.93
N ARG A 235 -31.48 0.86 -6.65
CA ARG A 235 -31.49 -0.48 -6.05
C ARG A 235 -30.16 -0.78 -5.35
N LEU A 236 -29.03 -0.52 -6.00
CA LEU A 236 -27.71 -0.73 -5.43
C LEU A 236 -27.46 0.09 -4.16
N CYS A 237 -27.92 1.35 -4.14
CA CYS A 237 -27.82 2.19 -2.96
C CYS A 237 -28.64 1.65 -1.77
N ARG A 238 -29.83 1.11 -2.02
CA ARG A 238 -30.67 0.47 -0.98
C ARG A 238 -30.05 -0.80 -0.44
N GLU A 239 -29.49 -1.63 -1.32
CA GLU A 239 -28.80 -2.88 -0.95
C GLU A 239 -27.54 -2.60 -0.12
N ALA A 240 -26.77 -1.58 -0.47
CA ALA A 240 -25.56 -1.20 0.25
C ALA A 240 -25.85 -0.67 1.66
N GLY A 241 -26.91 0.12 1.84
CA GLY A 241 -27.44 0.57 3.14
C GLY A 241 -26.47 1.42 3.98
N THR A 242 -25.34 1.86 3.45
CA THR A 242 -24.38 2.71 4.15
C THR A 242 -24.85 4.17 4.18
N GLU A 243 -24.38 4.99 5.12
CA GLU A 243 -24.71 6.43 5.17
C GLU A 243 -24.37 7.13 3.85
N GLY A 244 -23.20 6.81 3.25
CA GLY A 244 -22.80 7.38 1.96
C GLY A 244 -23.72 6.96 0.82
N SER A 245 -24.08 5.66 0.74
CA SER A 245 -24.97 5.16 -0.30
C SER A 245 -26.40 5.72 -0.15
N LEU A 246 -26.87 6.01 1.06
CA LEU A 246 -28.16 6.68 1.28
C LEU A 246 -28.15 8.12 0.75
N LYS A 247 -27.05 8.85 0.89
CA LYS A 247 -26.90 10.18 0.26
C LYS A 247 -26.89 10.10 -1.27
N CYS A 248 -26.27 9.06 -1.84
CA CYS A 248 -26.32 8.77 -3.28
C CYS A 248 -27.74 8.41 -3.73
N LEU A 249 -28.49 7.68 -2.90
CA LEU A 249 -29.90 7.35 -3.13
C LEU A 249 -30.77 8.61 -3.23
N GLU A 250 -30.62 9.52 -2.28
CA GLU A 250 -31.35 10.80 -2.28
C GLU A 250 -31.05 11.60 -3.55
N TYR A 251 -29.78 11.69 -3.94
CA TYR A 251 -29.37 12.33 -5.19
C TYR A 251 -30.02 11.67 -6.40
N ALA A 252 -29.97 10.35 -6.49
CA ALA A 252 -30.55 9.58 -7.61
C ALA A 252 -32.08 9.77 -7.67
N MET A 253 -32.78 9.84 -6.53
CA MET A 253 -34.22 10.06 -6.49
C MET A 253 -34.63 11.50 -6.90
N GLN A 254 -33.79 12.49 -6.65
CA GLN A 254 -34.01 13.90 -7.00
C GLN A 254 -33.64 14.21 -8.44
N SER A 255 -32.79 13.39 -9.09
CA SER A 255 -32.42 13.57 -10.49
C SER A 255 -33.61 13.41 -11.40
N LYS A 256 -33.80 14.35 -12.36
CA LYS A 256 -34.92 14.30 -13.31
C LYS A 256 -34.74 13.14 -14.29
N GLU A 257 -35.83 12.46 -14.59
CA GLU A 257 -35.89 11.48 -15.68
C GLU A 257 -35.62 12.16 -17.03
N GLY A 258 -34.77 11.55 -17.86
CA GLY A 258 -34.63 11.91 -19.26
C GLY A 258 -33.30 12.54 -19.69
N GLU A 259 -32.42 12.98 -18.77
CA GLU A 259 -31.08 13.44 -19.15
C GLU A 259 -30.06 12.29 -19.00
N ASN A 260 -29.68 11.68 -20.14
CA ASN A 260 -28.65 10.63 -20.23
C ASN A 260 -28.99 9.26 -19.61
N GLU A 261 -30.22 8.78 -19.73
CA GLU A 261 -30.56 7.38 -19.38
C GLU A 261 -30.13 6.42 -20.48
N VAL A 262 -29.58 5.27 -20.09
CA VAL A 262 -29.40 4.13 -20.99
C VAL A 262 -30.78 3.47 -21.15
N ARG A 263 -31.45 3.69 -22.27
CA ARG A 263 -32.51 2.79 -22.66
C ARG A 263 -31.88 1.46 -23.04
N LEU A 264 -32.09 0.46 -22.22
CA LEU A 264 -31.87 -0.92 -22.60
C LEU A 264 -32.89 -1.20 -23.72
N GLU A 265 -32.45 -1.12 -24.95
CA GLU A 265 -33.20 -1.74 -26.07
C GLU A 265 -33.08 -3.24 -25.82
N LEU A 266 -34.15 -3.77 -25.26
CA LEU A 266 -34.41 -5.21 -25.20
C LEU A 266 -34.84 -5.63 -26.62
N ASP A 267 -33.85 -6.10 -27.41
CA ASP A 267 -34.10 -6.93 -28.59
C ASP A 267 -34.11 -8.42 -28.23
#